data_56e2e47be3c91beb82a7bed7a28630b4
#
_entry.id   56e2e47be3c91beb82a7bed7a28630b4
#
_cell.length_a   1.000
_cell.length_b   1.000
_cell.length_c   1.000
_cell.angle_alpha   90.00
_cell.angle_beta   90.00
_cell.angle_gamma   90.00
#
_symmetry.space_group_name_H-M   'P 1'
#
loop_
_entity.id
_entity.type
_entity.pdbx_description
1 polymer ?
#
loop_
_entity_poly.entity_id
_entity_poly.type
_entity_poly.pdbx_seq_one_letter_code
_entity_poly.pdbx_strand_id
1 'polypeptide(L)'
;MIDERRQRDDLYLCPSTLLPDTFSLDAAGFEEYVEACVDAGVAAISYWTLHEVLLKAQGWSSERIRSRLSTAGLRVVCVEAIYGWANAASPAAAVEASLESIDIASAHGSPNLAAVVLEPDLRSMEATVANLAAVADRAADVDVAICVEFLPWSGIPDITTCWDLLQRTGRPNVGVLLDSWHWSRQPGGPYGRHADTLASMPGEAIRVFQLCDAGVEPW
;
A
#
# COMPACT_ATOMS: atom_id res chain seq x y z
N MET A 1 8.13 30.82 -3.04
CA MET A 1 7.01 30.31 -3.87
C MET A 1 7.24 28.83 -4.03
N ILE A 2 6.37 28.00 -3.46
CA ILE A 2 6.37 26.55 -3.67
C ILE A 2 5.89 26.37 -5.11
N ASP A 3 6.62 25.62 -5.91
CA ASP A 3 6.28 25.36 -7.31
C ASP A 3 4.98 24.53 -7.36
N GLU A 4 3.89 25.17 -7.79
CA GLU A 4 2.55 24.53 -7.84
C GLU A 4 2.51 23.29 -8.76
N ARG A 5 3.45 23.16 -9.70
CA ARG A 5 3.58 21.97 -10.55
C ARG A 5 4.18 20.79 -9.76
N ARG A 6 5.22 21.04 -8.94
CA ARG A 6 5.78 20.00 -8.07
C ARG A 6 4.76 19.46 -7.05
N GLN A 7 3.87 20.32 -6.51
CA GLN A 7 2.84 19.89 -5.56
C GLN A 7 1.82 18.89 -6.13
N ARG A 8 1.54 18.95 -7.45
CA ARG A 8 0.60 18.01 -8.09
C ARG A 8 1.27 16.67 -8.45
N ASP A 9 2.55 16.68 -8.76
CA ASP A 9 3.29 15.46 -9.12
C ASP A 9 3.53 14.53 -7.93
N ASP A 10 3.45 15.04 -6.71
CA ASP A 10 3.63 14.28 -5.46
C ASP A 10 2.31 13.72 -4.90
N LEU A 11 1.15 14.11 -5.45
CA LEU A 11 -0.16 13.61 -5.06
C LEU A 11 -0.58 12.44 -5.93
N TYR A 12 -1.17 11.44 -5.31
CA TYR A 12 -1.83 10.34 -6.01
C TYR A 12 -3.22 10.09 -5.43
N LEU A 13 -4.09 9.50 -6.23
CA LEU A 13 -5.46 9.21 -5.86
C LEU A 13 -5.63 7.70 -5.60
N CYS A 14 -6.21 7.36 -4.46
CA CYS A 14 -6.62 5.98 -4.18
C CYS A 14 -7.97 5.70 -4.87
N PRO A 15 -8.17 4.52 -5.48
CA PRO A 15 -9.43 4.16 -6.12
C PRO A 15 -10.66 4.30 -5.21
N SER A 16 -10.50 4.00 -3.91
CA SER A 16 -11.60 4.13 -2.93
C SER A 16 -12.12 5.56 -2.74
N THR A 17 -11.39 6.56 -3.24
CA THR A 17 -11.83 7.97 -3.21
C THR A 17 -12.93 8.24 -4.23
N LEU A 18 -12.92 7.57 -5.38
CA LEU A 18 -13.84 7.83 -6.49
C LEU A 18 -14.80 6.68 -6.79
N LEU A 19 -14.41 5.45 -6.50
CA LEU A 19 -15.25 4.28 -6.79
C LEU A 19 -16.31 4.10 -5.69
N PRO A 20 -17.59 3.97 -6.05
CA PRO A 20 -18.66 3.75 -5.10
C PRO A 20 -18.57 2.38 -4.41
N ASP A 21 -18.00 1.39 -5.09
CA ASP A 21 -17.66 0.08 -4.55
C ASP A 21 -16.32 -0.37 -5.14
N THR A 22 -15.29 -0.29 -4.32
CA THR A 22 -13.92 -0.65 -4.71
C THR A 22 -13.73 -2.15 -4.89
N PHE A 23 -14.61 -2.96 -4.31
CA PHE A 23 -14.51 -4.44 -4.34
C PHE A 23 -15.21 -5.07 -5.54
N SER A 24 -15.97 -4.31 -6.33
CA SER A 24 -16.75 -4.82 -7.47
C SER A 24 -16.51 -4.07 -8.77
N LEU A 25 -15.27 -3.70 -9.05
CA LEU A 25 -14.90 -2.99 -10.27
C LEU A 25 -15.16 -3.82 -11.52
N ASP A 26 -15.91 -3.27 -12.46
CA ASP A 26 -16.01 -3.78 -13.82
C ASP A 26 -15.24 -2.91 -14.83
N ALA A 27 -15.20 -3.37 -16.09
CA ALA A 27 -14.46 -2.69 -17.14
C ALA A 27 -15.00 -1.27 -17.42
N ALA A 28 -16.30 -1.04 -17.29
CA ALA A 28 -16.90 0.27 -17.48
C ALA A 28 -16.53 1.20 -16.32
N GLY A 29 -16.66 0.73 -15.08
CA GLY A 29 -16.24 1.48 -13.89
C GLY A 29 -14.74 1.80 -13.87
N PHE A 30 -13.90 0.91 -14.40
CA PHE A 30 -12.48 1.21 -14.58
C PHE A 30 -12.23 2.34 -15.58
N GLU A 31 -12.92 2.34 -16.71
CA GLU A 31 -12.82 3.44 -17.69
C GLU A 31 -13.31 4.76 -17.08
N GLU A 32 -14.45 4.75 -16.40
CA GLU A 32 -14.99 5.94 -15.72
C GLU A 32 -14.01 6.47 -14.65
N TYR A 33 -13.40 5.59 -13.89
CA TYR A 33 -12.36 5.96 -12.91
C TYR A 33 -11.16 6.63 -13.58
N VAL A 34 -10.66 6.05 -14.68
CA VAL A 34 -9.53 6.62 -15.42
C VAL A 34 -9.87 7.99 -16.00
N GLU A 35 -11.06 8.16 -16.58
CA GLU A 35 -11.54 9.43 -17.11
C GLU A 35 -11.69 10.48 -16.00
N ALA A 36 -12.25 10.12 -14.85
CA ALA A 36 -12.37 11.01 -13.71
C ALA A 36 -11.01 11.50 -13.20
N CYS A 37 -10.00 10.62 -13.16
CA CYS A 37 -8.63 11.01 -12.81
C CYS A 37 -8.04 12.02 -13.80
N VAL A 38 -8.25 11.78 -15.10
CA VAL A 38 -7.78 12.70 -16.16
C VAL A 38 -8.46 14.06 -16.06
N ASP A 39 -9.78 14.07 -15.89
CA ASP A 39 -10.59 15.30 -15.78
C ASP A 39 -10.22 16.12 -14.54
N ALA A 40 -9.87 15.44 -13.44
CA ALA A 40 -9.37 16.07 -12.22
C ALA A 40 -7.92 16.56 -12.33
N GLY A 41 -7.21 16.24 -13.43
CA GLY A 41 -5.80 16.60 -13.63
C GLY A 41 -4.85 15.81 -12.71
N VAL A 42 -5.25 14.61 -12.28
CA VAL A 42 -4.42 13.70 -11.48
C VAL A 42 -3.42 13.01 -12.40
N ALA A 43 -2.16 12.97 -12.00
CA ALA A 43 -1.08 12.34 -12.78
C ALA A 43 -0.61 11.00 -12.17
N ALA A 44 -1.06 10.66 -10.96
CA ALA A 44 -0.64 9.45 -10.25
C ALA A 44 -1.80 8.83 -9.46
N ILE A 45 -1.78 7.50 -9.36
CA ILE A 45 -2.78 6.72 -8.64
C ILE A 45 -2.12 5.64 -7.79
N SER A 46 -2.80 5.17 -6.76
CA SER A 46 -2.57 3.81 -6.29
C SER A 46 -3.40 2.83 -7.11
N TYR A 47 -3.00 1.57 -7.11
CA TYR A 47 -3.65 0.53 -7.90
C TYR A 47 -3.86 -0.74 -7.08
N TRP A 48 -5.09 -1.19 -6.98
CA TRP A 48 -5.42 -2.37 -6.19
C TRP A 48 -5.18 -3.66 -6.98
N THR A 49 -4.47 -4.61 -6.38
CA THR A 49 -4.27 -5.95 -6.95
C THR A 49 -5.59 -6.63 -7.28
N LEU A 50 -6.62 -6.41 -6.46
CA LEU A 50 -7.98 -6.90 -6.71
C LEU A 50 -8.53 -6.39 -8.05
N HIS A 51 -8.26 -5.15 -8.44
CA HIS A 51 -8.73 -4.58 -9.71
C HIS A 51 -8.09 -5.30 -10.91
N GLU A 52 -6.82 -5.67 -10.81
CA GLU A 52 -6.17 -6.50 -11.83
C GLU A 52 -6.90 -7.85 -12.01
N VAL A 53 -7.22 -8.51 -10.89
CA VAL A 53 -7.94 -9.79 -10.90
C VAL A 53 -9.34 -9.65 -11.50
N LEU A 54 -10.09 -8.63 -11.09
CA LEU A 54 -11.45 -8.39 -11.57
C LEU A 54 -11.50 -8.07 -13.07
N LEU A 55 -10.57 -7.26 -13.57
CA LEU A 55 -10.48 -6.91 -14.98
C LEU A 55 -10.03 -8.10 -15.82
N LYS A 56 -9.08 -8.91 -15.34
CA LYS A 56 -8.68 -10.16 -16.01
C LYS A 56 -9.84 -11.14 -16.14
N ALA A 57 -10.67 -11.27 -15.11
CA ALA A 57 -11.87 -12.10 -15.16
C ALA A 57 -12.88 -11.65 -16.24
N GLN A 58 -12.82 -10.38 -16.65
CA GLN A 58 -13.62 -9.79 -17.73
C GLN A 58 -12.90 -9.76 -19.07
N GLY A 59 -11.78 -10.47 -19.20
CA GLY A 59 -11.04 -10.63 -20.46
C GLY A 59 -10.05 -9.51 -20.78
N TRP A 60 -9.73 -8.64 -19.82
CA TRP A 60 -8.62 -7.71 -19.99
C TRP A 60 -7.28 -8.42 -19.74
N SER A 61 -6.26 -8.06 -20.49
CA SER A 61 -4.88 -8.46 -20.18
C SER A 61 -4.21 -7.38 -19.31
N SER A 62 -3.21 -7.75 -18.52
CA SER A 62 -2.38 -6.80 -17.77
C SER A 62 -1.75 -5.75 -18.69
N GLU A 63 -1.37 -6.13 -19.92
CA GLU A 63 -0.85 -5.21 -20.92
C GLU A 63 -1.89 -4.16 -21.35
N ARG A 64 -3.14 -4.57 -21.55
CA ARG A 64 -4.24 -3.66 -21.88
C ARG A 64 -4.49 -2.67 -20.77
N ILE A 65 -4.50 -3.11 -19.51
CA ILE A 65 -4.68 -2.25 -18.34
C ILE A 65 -3.55 -1.21 -18.28
N ARG A 66 -2.29 -1.66 -18.35
CA ARG A 66 -1.13 -0.75 -18.35
C ARG A 66 -1.15 0.25 -19.50
N SER A 67 -1.47 -0.22 -20.70
CA SER A 67 -1.57 0.64 -21.89
C SER A 67 -2.64 1.71 -21.71
N ARG A 68 -3.78 1.36 -21.11
CA ARG A 68 -4.87 2.30 -20.83
C ARG A 68 -4.43 3.38 -19.84
N LEU A 69 -3.80 2.99 -18.71
CA LEU A 69 -3.28 3.93 -17.72
C LEU A 69 -2.20 4.84 -18.32
N SER A 70 -1.25 4.26 -19.05
CA SER A 70 -0.17 5.01 -19.69
C SER A 70 -0.70 6.00 -20.75
N THR A 71 -1.69 5.59 -21.55
CA THR A 71 -2.32 6.47 -22.55
C THR A 71 -3.07 7.64 -21.90
N ALA A 72 -3.61 7.42 -20.70
CA ALA A 72 -4.24 8.45 -19.88
C ALA A 72 -3.22 9.36 -19.16
N GLY A 73 -1.92 9.06 -19.23
CA GLY A 73 -0.87 9.78 -18.51
C GLY A 73 -0.83 9.49 -17.01
N LEU A 74 -1.46 8.40 -16.55
CA LEU A 74 -1.52 8.00 -15.15
C LEU A 74 -0.34 7.09 -14.78
N ARG A 75 0.40 7.44 -13.73
CA ARG A 75 1.45 6.62 -13.13
C ARG A 75 0.90 5.86 -11.93
N VAL A 76 1.26 4.59 -11.79
CA VAL A 76 1.01 3.83 -10.56
C VAL A 76 2.18 4.07 -9.61
N VAL A 77 1.92 4.62 -8.43
CA VAL A 77 2.96 4.97 -7.43
C VAL A 77 2.93 4.08 -6.19
N CYS A 78 1.83 3.39 -5.97
CA CYS A 78 1.69 2.37 -4.95
C CYS A 78 0.72 1.30 -5.45
N VAL A 79 1.09 0.03 -5.30
CA VAL A 79 0.16 -1.10 -5.48
C VAL A 79 -0.36 -1.52 -4.12
N GLU A 80 -1.64 -1.79 -4.01
CA GLU A 80 -2.34 -2.19 -2.77
C GLU A 80 -3.08 -3.51 -2.99
N ALA A 81 -2.89 -4.53 -2.19
CA ALA A 81 -1.84 -4.76 -1.22
C ALA A 81 -1.49 -6.26 -1.21
N ILE A 82 -0.43 -6.62 -0.52
CA ILE A 82 -0.16 -8.01 -0.19
C ILE A 82 -0.80 -8.41 1.14
N TYR A 83 -1.34 -9.62 1.18
CA TYR A 83 -2.02 -10.21 2.33
C TYR A 83 -1.42 -11.57 2.67
N GLY A 84 -1.68 -12.08 3.88
CA GLY A 84 -1.30 -13.44 4.29
C GLY A 84 0.20 -13.67 4.48
N TRP A 85 1.05 -12.69 4.23
CA TRP A 85 2.51 -12.77 4.35
C TRP A 85 2.96 -12.89 5.82
N ALA A 86 2.34 -12.12 6.73
CA ALA A 86 2.80 -11.98 8.11
C ALA A 86 2.69 -13.29 8.90
N ASN A 87 1.57 -13.97 8.77
CA ASN A 87 1.27 -15.24 9.44
C ASN A 87 1.55 -16.48 8.57
N ALA A 88 2.25 -16.33 7.44
CA ALA A 88 2.66 -17.43 6.60
C ALA A 88 3.51 -18.44 7.40
N ALA A 89 3.38 -19.73 7.04
CA ALA A 89 4.03 -20.81 7.76
C ALA A 89 5.56 -20.80 7.68
N SER A 90 6.10 -20.11 6.67
CA SER A 90 7.53 -19.96 6.42
C SER A 90 7.81 -18.73 5.55
N PRO A 91 9.07 -18.23 5.51
CA PRO A 91 9.47 -17.19 4.58
C PRO A 91 9.17 -17.51 3.11
N ALA A 92 9.35 -18.77 2.68
CA ALA A 92 9.01 -19.19 1.32
C ALA A 92 7.50 -19.09 1.05
N ALA A 93 6.65 -19.46 2.01
CA ALA A 93 5.21 -19.32 1.87
C ALA A 93 4.78 -17.84 1.89
N ALA A 94 5.47 -16.98 2.62
CA ALA A 94 5.23 -15.53 2.60
C ALA A 94 5.56 -14.92 1.23
N VAL A 95 6.68 -15.32 0.63
CA VAL A 95 7.04 -14.91 -0.73
C VAL A 95 6.00 -15.39 -1.73
N GLU A 96 5.60 -16.64 -1.68
CA GLU A 96 4.58 -17.21 -2.58
C GLU A 96 3.26 -16.42 -2.52
N ALA A 97 2.79 -16.11 -1.30
CA ALA A 97 1.58 -15.30 -1.10
C ALA A 97 1.70 -13.87 -1.66
N SER A 98 2.92 -13.37 -1.88
CA SER A 98 3.20 -12.00 -2.30
C SER A 98 3.55 -11.87 -3.80
N LEU A 99 3.83 -12.98 -4.49
CA LEU A 99 4.40 -12.97 -5.85
C LEU A 99 3.52 -12.22 -6.85
N GLU A 100 2.22 -12.49 -6.88
CA GLU A 100 1.32 -11.83 -7.84
C GLU A 100 1.32 -10.31 -7.65
N SER A 101 1.27 -9.83 -6.40
CA SER A 101 1.28 -8.39 -6.11
C SER A 101 2.63 -7.74 -6.44
N ILE A 102 3.75 -8.45 -6.20
CA ILE A 102 5.10 -7.98 -6.58
C ILE A 102 5.20 -7.89 -8.11
N ASP A 103 4.72 -8.89 -8.84
CA ASP A 103 4.73 -8.91 -10.30
C ASP A 103 3.84 -7.79 -10.89
N ILE A 104 2.68 -7.52 -10.29
CA ILE A 104 1.80 -6.39 -10.65
C ILE A 104 2.53 -5.07 -10.41
N ALA A 105 3.14 -4.87 -9.24
CA ALA A 105 3.88 -3.65 -8.93
C ALA A 105 5.02 -3.41 -9.93
N SER A 106 5.83 -4.42 -10.19
CA SER A 106 6.90 -4.37 -11.18
C SER A 106 6.37 -4.05 -12.58
N ALA A 107 5.31 -4.73 -13.01
CA ALA A 107 4.73 -4.56 -14.33
C ALA A 107 4.17 -3.15 -14.56
N HIS A 108 3.62 -2.52 -13.53
CA HIS A 108 3.12 -1.14 -13.58
C HIS A 108 4.23 -0.09 -13.30
N GLY A 109 5.46 -0.51 -13.01
CA GLY A 109 6.55 0.40 -12.65
C GLY A 109 6.31 1.12 -11.32
N SER A 110 5.52 0.51 -10.43
CA SER A 110 5.24 1.08 -9.10
C SER A 110 6.46 0.92 -8.20
N PRO A 111 6.97 2.01 -7.59
CA PRO A 111 8.09 1.90 -6.66
C PRO A 111 7.69 1.34 -5.29
N ASN A 112 6.40 1.30 -4.97
CA ASN A 112 5.88 0.92 -3.67
C ASN A 112 4.80 -0.15 -3.77
N LEU A 113 4.80 -1.08 -2.83
CA LEU A 113 3.79 -2.11 -2.66
C LEU A 113 3.37 -2.14 -1.19
N ALA A 114 2.09 -1.87 -0.92
CA ALA A 114 1.53 -1.91 0.42
C ALA A 114 1.47 -3.35 0.94
N ALA A 115 1.76 -3.52 2.22
CA ALA A 115 1.67 -4.79 2.93
C ALA A 115 0.82 -4.60 4.17
N VAL A 116 -0.30 -5.31 4.25
CA VAL A 116 -1.25 -5.23 5.36
C VAL A 116 -1.38 -6.55 6.09
N VAL A 117 -1.78 -6.48 7.35
CA VAL A 117 -2.14 -7.63 8.19
C VAL A 117 -3.60 -7.46 8.56
N LEU A 118 -4.45 -8.40 8.15
CA LEU A 118 -5.88 -8.37 8.48
C LEU A 118 -6.20 -9.21 9.72
N GLU A 119 -5.35 -10.19 10.03
CA GLU A 119 -5.52 -11.03 11.20
C GLU A 119 -5.33 -10.20 12.50
N PRO A 120 -6.15 -10.44 13.54
CA PRO A 120 -6.08 -9.65 14.77
C PRO A 120 -4.78 -9.89 15.55
N ASP A 121 -4.13 -11.02 15.32
CA ASP A 121 -2.92 -11.42 16.05
C ASP A 121 -1.82 -11.90 15.09
N LEU A 122 -0.58 -11.61 15.44
CA LEU A 122 0.59 -12.26 14.86
C LEU A 122 0.86 -13.59 15.56
N ARG A 123 1.16 -14.64 14.80
CA ARG A 123 1.63 -15.92 15.37
C ARG A 123 2.91 -15.75 16.17
N SER A 124 3.83 -14.98 15.65
CA SER A 124 5.12 -14.65 16.27
C SER A 124 5.71 -13.44 15.56
N MET A 125 6.18 -12.47 16.31
CA MET A 125 6.89 -11.33 15.77
C MET A 125 8.19 -11.76 15.04
N GLU A 126 8.92 -12.74 15.58
CA GLU A 126 10.14 -13.29 14.98
C GLU A 126 9.85 -13.92 13.61
N ALA A 127 8.78 -14.70 13.50
CA ALA A 127 8.37 -15.28 12.22
C ALA A 127 7.93 -14.21 11.23
N THR A 128 7.18 -13.20 11.69
CA THR A 128 6.75 -12.06 10.86
C THR A 128 7.95 -11.27 10.34
N VAL A 129 8.97 -11.03 11.16
CA VAL A 129 10.24 -10.40 10.74
C VAL A 129 10.93 -11.21 9.65
N ALA A 130 11.05 -12.54 9.83
CA ALA A 130 11.67 -13.41 8.83
C ALA A 130 10.88 -13.45 7.52
N ASN A 131 9.56 -13.48 7.61
CA ASN A 131 8.65 -13.45 6.46
C ASN A 131 8.79 -12.13 5.68
N LEU A 132 8.74 -11.00 6.39
CA LEU A 132 8.89 -9.68 5.76
C LEU A 132 10.26 -9.52 5.10
N ALA A 133 11.33 -10.01 5.73
CA ALA A 133 12.67 -9.95 5.14
C ALA A 133 12.73 -10.70 3.80
N ALA A 134 12.15 -11.90 3.73
CA ALA A 134 12.13 -12.68 2.49
C ALA A 134 11.27 -12.03 1.40
N VAL A 135 10.12 -11.47 1.75
CA VAL A 135 9.27 -10.72 0.83
C VAL A 135 10.00 -9.47 0.31
N ALA A 136 10.67 -8.74 1.19
CA ALA A 136 11.46 -7.56 0.83
C ALA A 136 12.64 -7.91 -0.09
N ASP A 137 13.36 -9.01 0.20
CA ASP A 137 14.45 -9.50 -0.65
C ASP A 137 13.92 -9.82 -2.07
N ARG A 138 12.78 -10.50 -2.18
CA ARG A 138 12.15 -10.80 -3.50
C ARG A 138 11.67 -9.54 -4.23
N ALA A 139 11.12 -8.56 -3.51
CA ALA A 139 10.68 -7.30 -4.09
C ALA A 139 11.85 -6.43 -4.56
N ALA A 140 13.00 -6.51 -3.87
CA ALA A 140 14.23 -5.81 -4.27
C ALA A 140 14.75 -6.25 -5.63
N ASP A 141 14.55 -7.52 -6.03
CA ASP A 141 14.96 -8.03 -7.34
C ASP A 141 14.28 -7.28 -8.52
N VAL A 142 13.20 -6.55 -8.23
CA VAL A 142 12.41 -5.81 -9.22
C VAL A 142 12.22 -4.33 -8.85
N ASP A 143 13.10 -3.80 -8.00
CA ASP A 143 13.14 -2.41 -7.56
C ASP A 143 11.86 -1.92 -6.85
N VAL A 144 11.15 -2.82 -6.15
CA VAL A 144 9.93 -2.50 -5.40
C VAL A 144 10.25 -2.44 -3.90
N ALA A 145 9.74 -1.41 -3.24
CA ALA A 145 9.76 -1.28 -1.78
C ALA A 145 8.46 -1.80 -1.17
N ILE A 146 8.57 -2.48 -0.03
CA ILE A 146 7.44 -2.95 0.76
C ILE A 146 7.09 -1.91 1.82
N CYS A 147 5.86 -1.41 1.79
CA CYS A 147 5.36 -0.39 2.70
C CYS A 147 4.34 -1.02 3.65
N VAL A 148 4.74 -1.24 4.90
CA VAL A 148 3.85 -1.85 5.90
C VAL A 148 2.87 -0.81 6.42
N GLU A 149 1.59 -1.12 6.29
CA GLU A 149 0.50 -0.32 6.86
C GLU A 149 0.02 -0.96 8.16
N PHE A 150 0.03 -0.19 9.24
CA PHE A 150 -0.55 -0.64 10.51
C PHE A 150 -2.05 -0.38 10.52
N LEU A 151 -2.81 -1.38 10.96
CA LEU A 151 -4.27 -1.31 11.04
C LEU A 151 -4.69 -1.48 12.50
N PRO A 152 -5.46 -0.55 13.09
CA PRO A 152 -5.78 -0.52 14.54
C PRO A 152 -6.38 -1.80 15.12
N TRP A 153 -6.96 -2.64 14.28
CA TRP A 153 -7.63 -3.91 14.65
C TRP A 153 -6.82 -5.15 14.32
N SER A 154 -5.58 -4.99 13.86
CA SER A 154 -4.76 -6.10 13.38
C SER A 154 -3.61 -6.44 14.32
N GLY A 155 -2.85 -7.49 13.97
CA GLY A 155 -1.63 -7.87 14.68
C GLY A 155 -0.48 -6.85 14.57
N ILE A 156 -0.59 -5.83 13.70
CA ILE A 156 0.28 -4.64 13.67
C ILE A 156 -0.62 -3.41 13.89
N PRO A 157 -1.03 -3.14 15.13
CA PRO A 157 -2.12 -2.20 15.42
C PRO A 157 -1.68 -0.74 15.47
N ASP A 158 -0.40 -0.46 15.55
CA ASP A 158 0.12 0.88 15.78
C ASP A 158 1.50 1.11 15.15
N ILE A 159 1.86 2.39 15.02
CA ILE A 159 3.14 2.82 14.45
C ILE A 159 4.36 2.28 15.22
N THR A 160 4.25 2.10 16.53
CA THR A 160 5.36 1.62 17.37
C THR A 160 5.65 0.15 17.06
N THR A 161 4.61 -0.67 16.96
CA THR A 161 4.70 -2.09 16.56
C THR A 161 5.20 -2.21 15.11
N CYS A 162 4.68 -1.39 14.21
CA CYS A 162 5.13 -1.35 12.82
C CYS A 162 6.61 -0.99 12.75
N TRP A 163 7.04 0.05 13.44
CA TRP A 163 8.44 0.48 13.42
C TRP A 163 9.41 -0.54 14.01
N ASP A 164 9.05 -1.19 15.14
CA ASP A 164 9.84 -2.30 15.69
C ASP A 164 10.02 -3.44 14.67
N LEU A 165 8.95 -3.82 14.00
CA LEU A 165 9.01 -4.83 12.93
C LEU A 165 9.99 -4.43 11.83
N LEU A 166 9.91 -3.19 11.31
CA LEU A 166 10.76 -2.73 10.22
C LEU A 166 12.24 -2.66 10.62
N GLN A 167 12.53 -2.15 11.83
CA GLN A 167 13.90 -2.10 12.36
C GLN A 167 14.50 -3.51 12.48
N ARG A 168 13.73 -4.47 12.99
CA ARG A 168 14.16 -5.86 13.14
C ARG A 168 14.31 -6.57 11.79
N THR A 169 13.51 -6.22 10.80
CA THR A 169 13.64 -6.74 9.43
C THR A 169 14.95 -6.33 8.79
N GLY A 170 15.41 -5.10 9.01
CA GLY A 170 16.74 -4.63 8.60
C GLY A 170 16.97 -4.61 7.09
N ARG A 171 15.91 -4.36 6.29
CA ARG A 171 16.01 -4.25 4.84
C ARG A 171 15.83 -2.80 4.38
N PRO A 172 16.63 -2.28 3.45
CA PRO A 172 16.58 -0.88 3.03
C PRO A 172 15.33 -0.55 2.20
N ASN A 173 14.70 -1.56 1.61
CA ASN A 173 13.50 -1.43 0.81
C ASN A 173 12.21 -1.75 1.58
N VAL A 174 12.23 -1.69 2.92
CA VAL A 174 11.01 -1.67 3.73
C VAL A 174 10.76 -0.27 4.28
N GLY A 175 9.49 0.09 4.48
CA GLY A 175 9.10 1.36 5.08
C GLY A 175 7.67 1.34 5.57
N VAL A 176 7.22 2.47 6.08
CA VAL A 176 5.86 2.67 6.58
C VAL A 176 4.98 3.23 5.47
N LEU A 177 3.78 2.68 5.33
CA LEU A 177 2.63 3.38 4.79
C LEU A 177 1.88 3.97 5.99
N LEU A 178 1.86 5.30 6.07
CA LEU A 178 1.22 6.03 7.14
C LEU A 178 -0.12 6.58 6.66
N ASP A 179 -1.20 5.94 7.09
CA ASP A 179 -2.56 6.43 6.87
C ASP A 179 -3.01 7.30 8.04
N SER A 180 -3.53 8.50 7.76
CA SER A 180 -3.95 9.47 8.78
C SER A 180 -5.12 8.98 9.62
N TRP A 181 -6.01 8.16 9.05
CA TRP A 181 -7.13 7.59 9.77
C TRP A 181 -6.67 6.49 10.73
N HIS A 182 -5.81 5.57 10.28
CA HIS A 182 -5.21 4.53 11.12
C HIS A 182 -4.34 5.15 12.23
N TRP A 183 -3.59 6.19 11.91
CA TRP A 183 -2.85 6.98 12.88
C TRP A 183 -3.74 7.53 14.00
N SER A 184 -4.90 8.07 13.67
CA SER A 184 -5.82 8.64 14.65
C SER A 184 -6.55 7.59 15.49
N ARG A 185 -6.68 6.36 14.98
CA ARG A 185 -7.47 5.26 15.57
C ARG A 185 -6.63 4.18 16.24
N GLN A 186 -5.31 4.24 16.13
CA GLN A 186 -4.44 3.26 16.77
C GLN A 186 -4.67 3.18 18.30
N PRO A 187 -4.46 2.02 18.94
CA PRO A 187 -4.68 1.85 20.37
C PRO A 187 -3.89 2.83 21.20
N GLY A 188 -4.56 3.68 21.97
CA GLY A 188 -3.95 4.78 22.73
C GLY A 188 -3.91 6.12 21.98
N GLY A 189 -4.37 6.15 20.73
CA GLY A 189 -4.45 7.34 19.90
C GLY A 189 -3.10 7.86 19.40
N PRO A 190 -3.06 9.03 18.76
CA PRO A 190 -1.87 9.57 18.10
C PRO A 190 -0.88 10.28 19.06
N TYR A 191 -0.93 9.97 20.36
CA TYR A 191 -0.20 10.69 21.41
C TYR A 191 0.83 9.79 22.10
N GLY A 192 1.61 10.40 23.02
CA GLY A 192 2.56 9.69 23.87
C GLY A 192 3.60 8.91 23.06
N ARG A 193 3.81 7.63 23.40
CA ARG A 193 4.82 6.79 22.76
C ARG A 193 4.72 6.72 21.23
N HIS A 194 3.52 6.82 20.67
CA HIS A 194 3.32 6.76 19.23
C HIS A 194 3.81 8.05 18.55
N ALA A 195 3.51 9.21 19.13
CA ALA A 195 4.05 10.49 18.68
C ALA A 195 5.58 10.52 18.81
N ASP A 196 6.12 10.00 19.91
CA ASP A 196 7.57 9.92 20.13
C ASP A 196 8.23 9.00 19.11
N THR A 197 7.61 7.86 18.80
CA THR A 197 8.09 6.93 17.75
C THR A 197 8.13 7.64 16.40
N LEU A 198 7.02 8.26 15.98
CA LEU A 198 6.96 8.97 14.69
C LEU A 198 8.00 10.09 14.62
N ALA A 199 8.17 10.87 15.70
CA ALA A 199 9.14 11.96 15.75
C ALA A 199 10.60 11.48 15.68
N SER A 200 10.88 10.25 16.12
CA SER A 200 12.22 9.64 16.09
C SER A 200 12.54 8.91 14.79
N MET A 201 11.55 8.67 13.94
CA MET A 201 11.75 7.96 12.66
C MET A 201 12.45 8.85 11.65
N PRO A 202 13.38 8.30 10.84
CA PRO A 202 13.88 8.99 9.66
C PRO A 202 12.72 9.27 8.68
N GLY A 203 12.67 10.48 8.11
CA GLY A 203 11.58 10.84 7.18
C GLY A 203 11.46 9.90 5.99
N GLU A 204 12.57 9.37 5.49
CA GLU A 204 12.61 8.39 4.40
C GLU A 204 12.05 7.01 4.77
N ALA A 205 11.83 6.74 6.05
CA ALA A 205 11.15 5.51 6.49
C ALA A 205 9.64 5.56 6.20
N ILE A 206 9.06 6.75 6.07
CA ILE A 206 7.68 6.94 5.62
C ILE A 206 7.72 7.04 4.09
N ARG A 207 7.40 5.93 3.42
CA ARG A 207 7.46 5.86 1.95
C ARG A 207 6.17 6.30 1.28
N VAL A 208 5.07 6.09 1.97
CA VAL A 208 3.73 6.42 1.50
C VAL A 208 2.98 7.09 2.64
N PHE A 209 2.30 8.19 2.33
CA PHE A 209 1.38 8.84 3.24
C PHE A 209 0.00 8.91 2.60
N GLN A 210 -1.00 8.35 3.29
CA GLN A 210 -2.39 8.41 2.86
C GLN A 210 -3.16 9.40 3.74
N LEU A 211 -3.84 10.33 3.09
CA LEU A 211 -4.73 11.27 3.75
C LEU A 211 -6.16 10.78 3.62
N CYS A 212 -6.67 10.20 4.68
CA CYS A 212 -8.06 9.77 4.81
C CYS A 212 -8.81 10.65 5.79
N ASP A 213 -10.08 10.84 5.53
CA ASP A 213 -11.02 11.46 6.45
C ASP A 213 -12.15 10.49 6.79
N ALA A 214 -12.53 10.42 8.05
CA ALA A 214 -13.63 9.59 8.51
C ALA A 214 -14.30 10.21 9.73
N GLY A 215 -15.58 9.90 9.93
CA GLY A 215 -16.32 10.33 11.10
C GLY A 215 -15.66 9.87 12.40
N VAL A 216 -15.89 10.63 13.49
CA VAL A 216 -15.37 10.30 14.84
C VAL A 216 -16.05 9.08 15.46
N GLU A 217 -17.24 8.72 14.99
CA GLU A 217 -17.97 7.56 15.48
C GLU A 217 -17.24 6.26 15.11
N PRO A 218 -17.15 5.27 16.02
CA PRO A 218 -16.72 3.93 15.66
C PRO A 218 -17.75 3.32 14.68
N TRP A 219 -17.26 2.60 13.76
CA TRP A 219 -18.05 1.76 12.82
C TRP A 219 -18.69 0.58 13.51
#